data_71427335168e4f9735d208e98c2d0ea7
#
_entry.id   71427335168e4f9735d208e98c2d0ea7
#
_cell.length_a   1.000
_cell.length_b   1.000
_cell.length_c   1.000
_cell.angle_alpha   90.00
_cell.angle_beta   90.00
_cell.angle_gamma   90.00
#
_symmetry.space_group_name_H-M   'P 1'
#
loop_
_entity.id
_entity.type
_entity.pdbx_description
1 polymer ?
#
loop_
_entity_poly.entity_id
_entity_poly.type
_entity_poly.pdbx_seq_one_letter_code
_entity_poly.pdbx_strand_id
1 'polypeptide(L)'
;SEEETELNGQGPAIGAEAVAELFRKLDKLRDGDTIVLAGSIPSTMPSDTYEKILAHLKGKQIRTVVDATKDLLKNVLQYQPFLIKPNHYELGELFGVTLHSHSEIEAYARKLQEMGARNVLVSMAEQGALLLDEASICHICGVCQGTVKNSVGAGDSMLAGFLAGLETGDYTDALKLGTAAGGATTFSEGLAERAEIDRLLLQL
;
A
#
# COMPACT_ATOMS: atom_id res chain seq x y z
N SER A 1 -8.78 15.95 20.49
CA SER A 1 -7.89 15.23 19.57
C SER A 1 -6.90 14.46 20.42
N GLU A 2 -6.98 13.14 20.41
CA GLU A 2 -5.91 12.32 20.99
C GLU A 2 -4.78 12.33 19.96
N GLU A 3 -3.62 12.86 20.36
CA GLU A 3 -2.41 12.79 19.53
C GLU A 3 -1.83 11.38 19.67
N GLU A 4 -1.75 10.66 18.55
CA GLU A 4 -1.08 9.37 18.50
C GLU A 4 0.42 9.60 18.31
N THR A 5 1.26 9.05 19.19
CA THR A 5 2.72 9.17 19.11
C THR A 5 3.33 7.80 18.83
N GLU A 6 4.03 7.68 17.73
CA GLU A 6 4.71 6.46 17.33
C GLU A 6 6.21 6.55 17.64
N LEU A 7 6.76 5.54 18.33
CA LEU A 7 8.18 5.42 18.64
C LEU A 7 8.80 4.31 17.79
N ASN A 8 9.48 4.68 16.71
CA ASN A 8 10.15 3.74 15.83
C ASN A 8 11.62 3.58 16.21
N GLY A 9 12.02 2.37 16.63
CA GLY A 9 13.42 2.04 16.88
C GLY A 9 14.21 1.93 15.59
N GLN A 10 15.50 2.33 15.64
CA GLN A 10 16.42 2.01 14.55
C GLN A 10 16.71 0.52 14.60
N GLY A 11 16.41 -0.20 13.53
CA GLY A 11 16.72 -1.62 13.42
C GLY A 11 18.23 -1.93 13.52
N PRO A 12 18.60 -3.21 13.63
CA PRO A 12 20.02 -3.61 13.66
C PRO A 12 20.71 -3.28 12.34
N ALA A 13 22.05 -3.19 12.39
CA ALA A 13 22.86 -3.04 11.19
C ALA A 13 22.68 -4.27 10.28
N ILE A 14 22.34 -4.05 9.02
CA ILE A 14 22.17 -5.10 8.01
C ILE A 14 23.44 -5.22 7.19
N GLY A 15 24.17 -6.34 7.36
CA GLY A 15 25.41 -6.59 6.66
C GLY A 15 25.21 -7.05 5.21
N ALA A 16 26.29 -6.98 4.43
CA ALA A 16 26.29 -7.34 3.01
C ALA A 16 25.83 -8.80 2.75
N GLU A 17 26.12 -9.73 3.67
CA GLU A 17 25.68 -11.12 3.54
C GLU A 17 24.16 -11.27 3.66
N ALA A 18 23.51 -10.53 4.57
CA ALA A 18 22.06 -10.52 4.71
C ALA A 18 21.38 -9.91 3.47
N VAL A 19 21.97 -8.87 2.88
CA VAL A 19 21.51 -8.30 1.59
C VAL A 19 21.68 -9.33 0.48
N ALA A 20 22.79 -10.02 0.38
CA ALA A 20 23.00 -11.08 -0.62
C ALA A 20 22.00 -12.24 -0.45
N GLU A 21 21.66 -12.60 0.80
CA GLU A 21 20.63 -13.61 1.07
C GLU A 21 19.24 -13.15 0.64
N LEU A 22 18.91 -11.86 0.82
CA LEU A 22 17.66 -11.30 0.31
C LEU A 22 17.56 -11.52 -1.21
N PHE A 23 18.60 -11.15 -1.98
CA PHE A 23 18.59 -11.32 -3.43
C PHE A 23 18.51 -12.80 -3.85
N ARG A 24 19.20 -13.71 -3.15
CA ARG A 24 19.03 -15.16 -3.36
C ARG A 24 17.60 -15.67 -3.10
N LYS A 25 16.86 -15.05 -2.20
CA LYS A 25 15.43 -15.35 -2.00
C LYS A 25 14.58 -14.79 -3.14
N LEU A 26 14.88 -13.58 -3.63
CA LEU A 26 14.20 -12.98 -4.78
C LEU A 26 14.37 -13.81 -6.06
N ASP A 27 15.53 -14.49 -6.21
CA ASP A 27 15.77 -15.40 -7.34
C ASP A 27 14.79 -16.58 -7.40
N LYS A 28 14.24 -16.99 -6.25
CA LYS A 28 13.28 -18.09 -6.14
C LYS A 28 11.86 -17.73 -6.55
N LEU A 29 11.57 -16.43 -6.70
CA LEU A 29 10.28 -15.96 -7.15
C LEU A 29 10.02 -16.40 -8.60
N ARG A 30 8.78 -16.80 -8.87
CA ARG A 30 8.30 -17.33 -10.16
C ARG A 30 7.25 -16.40 -10.76
N ASP A 31 7.02 -16.56 -12.04
CA ASP A 31 5.92 -15.88 -12.73
C ASP A 31 4.58 -16.17 -12.02
N GLY A 32 3.82 -15.10 -11.78
CA GLY A 32 2.56 -15.15 -11.03
C GLY A 32 2.70 -14.86 -9.53
N ASP A 33 3.92 -14.92 -8.97
CA ASP A 33 4.12 -14.54 -7.58
C ASP A 33 3.87 -13.03 -7.37
N THR A 34 3.52 -12.67 -6.13
CA THR A 34 3.39 -11.28 -5.69
C THR A 34 4.48 -10.96 -4.66
N ILE A 35 5.18 -9.85 -4.86
CA ILE A 35 6.09 -9.28 -3.86
C ILE A 35 5.55 -7.96 -3.36
N VAL A 36 5.58 -7.77 -2.03
CA VAL A 36 5.19 -6.52 -1.38
C VAL A 36 6.43 -5.88 -0.76
N LEU A 37 6.72 -4.65 -1.16
CA LEU A 37 7.76 -3.80 -0.58
C LEU A 37 7.05 -2.74 0.25
N ALA A 38 7.06 -2.89 1.57
CA ALA A 38 6.34 -2.00 2.50
C ALA A 38 7.28 -1.37 3.53
N GLY A 39 6.96 -0.16 3.94
CA GLY A 39 7.65 0.59 4.97
C GLY A 39 8.92 1.31 4.49
N SER A 40 9.73 1.75 5.45
CA SER A 40 10.96 2.50 5.20
C SER A 40 12.17 1.55 5.05
N ILE A 41 13.15 1.99 4.27
CA ILE A 41 14.45 1.31 4.17
C ILE A 41 15.27 1.65 5.43
N PRO A 42 15.80 0.65 6.18
CA PRO A 42 16.68 0.89 7.31
C PRO A 42 17.88 1.76 6.91
N SER A 43 18.29 2.69 7.79
CA SER A 43 19.39 3.63 7.52
C SER A 43 20.74 2.96 7.24
N THR A 44 20.89 1.68 7.60
CA THR A 44 22.08 0.86 7.34
C THR A 44 22.09 0.21 5.96
N MET A 45 20.99 0.34 5.20
CA MET A 45 20.87 -0.14 3.82
C MET A 45 20.90 1.02 2.83
N PRO A 46 21.33 0.76 1.58
CA PRO A 46 21.26 1.78 0.53
C PRO A 46 19.82 2.27 0.31
N SER A 47 19.64 3.58 0.17
CA SER A 47 18.32 4.19 -0.05
C SER A 47 17.63 3.73 -1.33
N ASP A 48 18.38 3.22 -2.31
CA ASP A 48 17.94 2.67 -3.58
C ASP A 48 17.60 1.16 -3.53
N THR A 49 17.45 0.59 -2.34
CA THR A 49 17.23 -0.86 -2.18
C THR A 49 15.96 -1.33 -2.90
N TYR A 50 14.85 -0.58 -2.83
CA TYR A 50 13.61 -0.95 -3.54
C TYR A 50 13.79 -0.91 -5.06
N GLU A 51 14.48 0.11 -5.57
CA GLU A 51 14.84 0.21 -6.99
C GLU A 51 15.69 -0.98 -7.45
N LYS A 52 16.68 -1.39 -6.66
CA LYS A 52 17.52 -2.56 -6.93
C LYS A 52 16.73 -3.86 -6.94
N ILE A 53 15.79 -4.03 -6.01
CA ILE A 53 14.91 -5.20 -5.98
C ILE A 53 14.05 -5.24 -7.24
N LEU A 54 13.40 -4.13 -7.60
CA LEU A 54 12.54 -4.07 -8.79
C LEU A 54 13.34 -4.25 -10.10
N ALA A 55 14.54 -3.67 -10.17
CA ALA A 55 15.45 -3.88 -11.29
C ALA A 55 15.88 -5.34 -11.43
N HIS A 56 16.17 -6.01 -10.30
CA HIS A 56 16.54 -7.43 -10.27
C HIS A 56 15.41 -8.35 -10.75
N LEU A 57 14.16 -7.98 -10.47
CA LEU A 57 12.98 -8.76 -10.86
C LEU A 57 12.51 -8.43 -12.30
N LYS A 58 13.14 -7.46 -12.96
CA LYS A 58 12.76 -7.06 -14.32
C LYS A 58 12.84 -8.24 -15.29
N GLY A 59 11.76 -8.45 -16.04
CA GLY A 59 11.65 -9.54 -17.01
C GLY A 59 10.96 -10.80 -16.48
N LYS A 60 10.73 -10.90 -15.16
CA LYS A 60 9.83 -11.89 -14.57
C LYS A 60 8.40 -11.33 -14.53
N GLN A 61 7.40 -12.19 -14.69
CA GLN A 61 5.99 -11.77 -14.57
C GLN A 61 5.54 -11.80 -13.10
N ILE A 62 6.22 -11.01 -12.25
CA ILE A 62 5.95 -10.89 -10.83
C ILE A 62 5.09 -9.66 -10.60
N ARG A 63 4.04 -9.80 -9.81
CA ARG A 63 3.21 -8.70 -9.37
C ARG A 63 3.93 -7.92 -8.26
N THR A 64 4.43 -6.73 -8.58
CA THR A 64 5.18 -5.89 -7.63
C THR A 64 4.26 -4.86 -6.98
N VAL A 65 4.22 -4.84 -5.67
CA VAL A 65 3.39 -3.94 -4.85
C VAL A 65 4.31 -3.09 -3.98
N VAL A 66 4.10 -1.76 -3.97
CA VAL A 66 4.95 -0.86 -3.19
C VAL A 66 4.09 0.03 -2.30
N ASP A 67 4.32 -0.08 -0.99
CA ASP A 67 3.77 0.79 0.04
C ASP A 67 4.91 1.59 0.67
N ALA A 68 5.23 2.71 0.05
CA ALA A 68 6.33 3.59 0.41
C ALA A 68 5.94 5.06 0.21
N THR A 69 6.72 5.97 0.79
CA THR A 69 6.44 7.39 0.78
C THR A 69 7.52 8.20 0.07
N LYS A 70 7.20 9.45 -0.29
CA LYS A 70 8.14 10.47 -0.78
C LYS A 70 8.97 10.00 -1.98
N ASP A 71 10.27 10.27 -1.94
CA ASP A 71 11.19 9.94 -3.04
C ASP A 71 11.31 8.43 -3.28
N LEU A 72 11.17 7.62 -2.21
CA LEU A 72 11.19 6.17 -2.35
C LEU A 72 10.05 5.67 -3.25
N LEU A 73 8.86 6.25 -3.11
CA LEU A 73 7.73 5.94 -4.00
C LEU A 73 7.97 6.47 -5.42
N LYS A 74 8.43 7.73 -5.57
CA LYS A 74 8.69 8.31 -6.91
C LYS A 74 9.70 7.50 -7.71
N ASN A 75 10.79 7.09 -7.08
CA ASN A 75 11.89 6.39 -7.75
C ASN A 75 11.48 5.01 -8.29
N VAL A 76 10.52 4.35 -7.66
CA VAL A 76 10.06 3.02 -8.09
C VAL A 76 9.06 3.04 -9.25
N LEU A 77 8.44 4.18 -9.55
CA LEU A 77 7.41 4.27 -10.59
C LEU A 77 7.95 3.92 -11.99
N GLN A 78 9.21 4.19 -12.29
CA GLN A 78 9.87 3.80 -13.54
C GLN A 78 9.88 2.28 -13.80
N TYR A 79 9.70 1.47 -12.74
CA TYR A 79 9.62 0.00 -12.82
C TYR A 79 8.19 -0.52 -12.99
N GLN A 80 7.23 0.37 -13.14
CA GLN A 80 5.82 0.08 -13.39
C GLN A 80 5.21 -0.90 -12.37
N PRO A 81 5.24 -0.56 -11.06
CA PRO A 81 4.67 -1.43 -10.04
C PRO A 81 3.19 -1.71 -10.33
N PHE A 82 2.78 -2.96 -10.07
CA PHE A 82 1.39 -3.38 -10.25
C PHE A 82 0.45 -2.54 -9.36
N LEU A 83 0.87 -2.24 -8.13
CA LEU A 83 0.08 -1.47 -7.18
C LEU A 83 1.00 -0.60 -6.33
N ILE A 84 0.58 0.64 -6.11
CA ILE A 84 1.10 1.52 -5.06
C ILE A 84 -0.03 1.94 -4.12
N LYS A 85 0.30 2.20 -2.83
CA LYS A 85 -0.70 2.56 -1.83
C LYS A 85 -0.32 3.81 -1.01
N PRO A 86 -0.34 5.02 -1.54
CA PRO A 86 -0.25 6.24 -0.72
C PRO A 86 -1.56 6.49 0.06
N ASN A 87 -1.49 7.19 1.19
CA ASN A 87 -2.66 7.86 1.72
C ASN A 87 -2.84 9.23 1.03
N HIS A 88 -3.99 9.89 1.22
CA HIS A 88 -4.28 11.14 0.53
C HIS A 88 -3.35 12.32 0.94
N TYR A 89 -2.79 12.30 2.15
CA TYR A 89 -1.78 13.28 2.58
C TYR A 89 -0.44 13.04 1.87
N GLU A 90 0.02 11.79 1.84
CA GLU A 90 1.24 11.40 1.13
C GLU A 90 1.14 11.68 -0.37
N LEU A 91 -0.03 11.41 -0.97
CA LEU A 91 -0.31 11.77 -2.37
C LEU A 91 -0.20 13.29 -2.58
N GLY A 92 -0.80 14.09 -1.71
CA GLY A 92 -0.69 15.55 -1.77
C GLY A 92 0.76 16.01 -1.58
N GLU A 93 1.49 15.45 -0.62
CA GLU A 93 2.90 15.79 -0.34
C GLU A 93 3.81 15.53 -1.55
N LEU A 94 3.58 14.42 -2.29
CA LEU A 94 4.33 14.09 -3.50
C LEU A 94 4.27 15.19 -4.58
N PHE A 95 3.18 15.94 -4.62
CA PHE A 95 2.96 16.99 -5.61
C PHE A 95 2.95 18.41 -5.01
N GLY A 96 3.21 18.56 -3.69
CA GLY A 96 3.24 19.84 -3.01
C GLY A 96 1.87 20.53 -2.92
N VAL A 97 0.78 19.74 -2.80
CA VAL A 97 -0.60 20.23 -2.73
C VAL A 97 -1.35 19.60 -1.56
N THR A 98 -2.44 20.25 -1.14
CA THR A 98 -3.42 19.64 -0.22
C THR A 98 -4.64 19.20 -1.01
N LEU A 99 -5.07 17.96 -0.81
CA LEU A 99 -6.20 17.35 -1.51
C LEU A 99 -7.42 17.30 -0.58
N HIS A 100 -8.58 17.77 -1.07
CA HIS A 100 -9.79 17.92 -0.26
C HIS A 100 -10.98 17.12 -0.79
N SER A 101 -10.93 16.64 -2.01
CA SER A 101 -12.05 15.95 -2.67
C SER A 101 -11.61 14.69 -3.39
N HIS A 102 -12.54 13.75 -3.56
CA HIS A 102 -12.30 12.53 -4.35
C HIS A 102 -11.85 12.86 -5.78
N SER A 103 -12.39 13.90 -6.41
CA SER A 103 -11.99 14.30 -7.76
C SER A 103 -10.56 14.82 -7.84
N GLU A 104 -10.09 15.55 -6.82
CA GLU A 104 -8.69 15.96 -6.73
C GLU A 104 -7.78 14.76 -6.49
N ILE A 105 -8.15 13.85 -5.57
CA ILE A 105 -7.40 12.64 -5.28
C ILE A 105 -7.29 11.77 -6.55
N GLU A 106 -8.39 11.56 -7.28
CA GLU A 106 -8.39 10.85 -8.55
C GLU A 106 -7.46 11.51 -9.58
N ALA A 107 -7.52 12.85 -9.71
CA ALA A 107 -6.68 13.58 -10.67
C ALA A 107 -5.18 13.40 -10.38
N TYR A 108 -4.79 13.36 -9.10
CA TYR A 108 -3.40 13.14 -8.72
C TYR A 108 -2.99 11.65 -8.74
N ALA A 109 -3.93 10.73 -8.50
CA ALA A 109 -3.70 9.30 -8.73
C ALA A 109 -3.43 8.99 -10.21
N ARG A 110 -4.14 9.67 -11.14
CA ARG A 110 -3.87 9.58 -12.59
C ARG A 110 -2.46 10.04 -12.95
N LYS A 111 -1.93 11.08 -12.31
CA LYS A 111 -0.53 11.49 -12.52
C LYS A 111 0.46 10.42 -12.08
N LEU A 112 0.18 9.66 -11.01
CA LEU A 112 1.01 8.53 -10.62
C LEU A 112 0.94 7.38 -11.62
N GLN A 113 -0.20 7.15 -12.26
CA GLN A 113 -0.30 6.21 -13.39
C GLN A 113 0.53 6.68 -14.59
N GLU A 114 0.44 7.96 -14.96
CA GLU A 114 1.25 8.55 -16.03
C GLU A 114 2.76 8.42 -15.74
N MET A 115 3.15 8.44 -14.45
CA MET A 115 4.53 8.22 -14.01
C MET A 115 4.94 6.75 -13.98
N GLY A 116 3.99 5.81 -14.13
CA GLY A 116 4.27 4.38 -14.29
C GLY A 116 3.52 3.42 -13.38
N ALA A 117 2.83 3.86 -12.34
CA ALA A 117 2.01 2.94 -11.52
C ALA A 117 0.87 2.33 -12.35
N ARG A 118 0.65 1.01 -12.25
CA ARG A 118 -0.49 0.39 -12.95
C ARG A 118 -1.80 0.60 -12.21
N ASN A 119 -1.79 0.38 -10.90
CA ASN A 119 -2.93 0.62 -10.00
C ASN A 119 -2.51 1.55 -8.86
N VAL A 120 -3.39 2.45 -8.44
CA VAL A 120 -3.16 3.39 -7.34
C VAL A 120 -4.29 3.24 -6.33
N LEU A 121 -4.00 2.67 -5.17
CA LEU A 121 -4.92 2.55 -4.03
C LEU A 121 -4.65 3.71 -3.06
N VAL A 122 -5.63 4.57 -2.85
CA VAL A 122 -5.48 5.72 -1.94
C VAL A 122 -6.37 5.54 -0.73
N SER A 123 -5.77 5.45 0.46
CA SER A 123 -6.51 5.49 1.72
C SER A 123 -6.82 6.94 2.11
N MET A 124 -8.07 7.18 2.56
CA MET A 124 -8.57 8.54 2.82
C MET A 124 -9.15 8.68 4.23
N ALA A 125 -8.68 7.87 5.18
CA ALA A 125 -9.14 7.84 6.57
C ALA A 125 -10.68 7.77 6.66
N GLU A 126 -11.32 8.77 7.28
CA GLU A 126 -12.78 8.84 7.45
C GLU A 126 -13.56 9.02 6.14
N GLN A 127 -12.88 9.23 5.02
CA GLN A 127 -13.50 9.32 3.69
C GLN A 127 -13.45 7.99 2.93
N GLY A 128 -12.92 6.92 3.54
CA GLY A 128 -12.85 5.60 2.94
C GLY A 128 -11.61 5.39 2.07
N ALA A 129 -11.80 4.86 0.86
CA ALA A 129 -10.70 4.54 -0.05
C ALA A 129 -11.08 4.75 -1.52
N LEU A 130 -10.06 5.06 -2.33
CA LEU A 130 -10.16 5.19 -3.77
C LEU A 130 -9.14 4.27 -4.43
N LEU A 131 -9.57 3.53 -5.44
CA LEU A 131 -8.68 2.79 -6.33
C LEU A 131 -8.82 3.34 -7.74
N LEU A 132 -7.70 3.72 -8.34
CA LEU A 132 -7.60 3.91 -9.77
C LEU A 132 -6.94 2.66 -10.36
N ASP A 133 -7.69 1.86 -11.11
CA ASP A 133 -7.22 0.59 -11.66
C ASP A 133 -6.41 0.77 -12.97
N GLU A 134 -5.78 -0.31 -13.42
CA GLU A 134 -4.93 -0.30 -14.62
C GLU A 134 -5.69 -0.01 -15.93
N ALA A 135 -7.04 -0.08 -15.92
CA ALA A 135 -7.89 0.39 -17.02
C ALA A 135 -8.27 1.87 -16.87
N SER A 136 -7.70 2.57 -15.88
CA SER A 136 -8.01 3.94 -15.50
C SER A 136 -9.47 4.14 -15.07
N ILE A 137 -10.11 3.10 -14.54
CA ILE A 137 -11.44 3.18 -13.92
C ILE A 137 -11.25 3.53 -12.45
N CYS A 138 -12.00 4.51 -11.97
CA CYS A 138 -11.98 4.94 -10.57
C CYS A 138 -13.07 4.21 -9.78
N HIS A 139 -12.65 3.49 -8.74
CA HIS A 139 -13.52 2.82 -7.78
C HIS A 139 -13.45 3.58 -6.45
N ILE A 140 -14.58 3.80 -5.81
CA ILE A 140 -14.65 4.48 -4.51
C ILE A 140 -15.39 3.56 -3.54
N CYS A 141 -14.84 3.41 -2.35
CA CYS A 141 -15.43 2.67 -1.25
C CYS A 141 -15.58 3.60 -0.04
N GLY A 142 -16.75 3.57 0.59
CA GLY A 142 -17.00 4.32 1.82
C GLY A 142 -16.21 3.78 3.01
N VAL A 143 -16.43 4.39 4.18
CA VAL A 143 -15.76 4.02 5.44
C VAL A 143 -16.62 3.06 6.25
N CYS A 144 -15.99 2.09 6.92
CA CYS A 144 -16.63 1.27 7.94
C CYS A 144 -16.91 2.08 9.21
N GLN A 145 -17.99 1.75 9.91
CA GLN A 145 -18.34 2.38 11.19
C GLN A 145 -17.80 1.57 12.37
N GLY A 146 -17.14 2.26 13.31
CA GLY A 146 -16.58 1.66 14.51
C GLY A 146 -15.92 2.69 15.42
N THR A 147 -15.42 2.24 16.56
CA THR A 147 -14.68 3.10 17.49
C THR A 147 -13.19 2.94 17.24
N VAL A 148 -12.53 4.02 16.85
CA VAL A 148 -11.08 4.05 16.63
C VAL A 148 -10.35 3.74 17.93
N LYS A 149 -9.47 2.76 17.89
CA LYS A 149 -8.60 2.36 19.01
C LYS A 149 -7.13 2.59 18.70
N ASN A 150 -6.70 2.25 17.47
CA ASN A 150 -5.31 2.32 17.06
C ASN A 150 -5.25 2.36 15.52
N SER A 151 -4.46 3.26 14.93
CA SER A 151 -4.31 3.35 13.48
C SER A 151 -3.11 2.56 12.94
N VAL A 152 -2.22 2.07 13.82
CA VAL A 152 -1.00 1.34 13.42
C VAL A 152 -1.37 0.02 12.73
N GLY A 153 -0.80 -0.20 11.55
CA GLY A 153 -1.04 -1.40 10.74
C GLY A 153 -2.34 -1.39 9.94
N ALA A 154 -3.18 -0.34 10.05
CA ALA A 154 -4.41 -0.24 9.25
C ALA A 154 -4.12 -0.18 7.75
N GLY A 155 -3.07 0.54 7.35
CA GLY A 155 -2.61 0.62 5.96
C GLY A 155 -2.13 -0.72 5.41
N ASP A 156 -1.34 -1.46 6.20
CA ASP A 156 -0.86 -2.80 5.84
C ASP A 156 -2.02 -3.80 5.73
N SER A 157 -2.98 -3.71 6.68
CA SER A 157 -4.17 -4.55 6.66
C SER A 157 -5.06 -4.25 5.45
N MET A 158 -5.21 -2.97 5.09
CA MET A 158 -5.93 -2.57 3.86
C MET A 158 -5.25 -3.18 2.63
N LEU A 159 -3.93 -3.08 2.53
CA LEU A 159 -3.18 -3.63 1.42
C LEU A 159 -3.32 -5.15 1.34
N ALA A 160 -3.19 -5.84 2.47
CA ALA A 160 -3.34 -7.29 2.55
C ALA A 160 -4.76 -7.74 2.16
N GLY A 161 -5.80 -7.06 2.68
CA GLY A 161 -7.19 -7.33 2.33
C GLY A 161 -7.47 -7.09 0.84
N PHE A 162 -6.96 -6.01 0.27
CA PHE A 162 -7.08 -5.72 -1.16
C PHE A 162 -6.45 -6.82 -2.02
N LEU A 163 -5.22 -7.24 -1.71
CA LEU A 163 -4.54 -8.29 -2.45
C LEU A 163 -5.27 -9.63 -2.33
N ALA A 164 -5.78 -9.98 -1.14
CA ALA A 164 -6.58 -11.19 -0.95
C ALA A 164 -7.91 -11.13 -1.74
N GLY A 165 -8.55 -9.97 -1.81
CA GLY A 165 -9.77 -9.77 -2.58
C GLY A 165 -9.56 -9.94 -4.09
N LEU A 166 -8.41 -9.54 -4.61
CA LEU A 166 -8.07 -9.72 -6.03
C LEU A 166 -7.93 -11.18 -6.47
N GLU A 167 -7.69 -12.11 -5.56
CA GLU A 167 -7.59 -13.53 -5.89
C GLU A 167 -8.97 -14.17 -6.15
N THR A 168 -10.05 -13.56 -5.66
CA THR A 168 -11.40 -14.14 -5.68
C THR A 168 -12.47 -13.24 -6.29
N GLY A 169 -12.19 -11.97 -6.50
CA GLY A 169 -13.14 -10.95 -6.95
C GLY A 169 -12.57 -9.99 -7.99
N ASP A 170 -13.33 -8.99 -8.27
CA ASP A 170 -12.91 -7.85 -9.09
C ASP A 170 -12.27 -6.74 -8.24
N TYR A 171 -11.89 -5.64 -8.88
CA TYR A 171 -11.30 -4.48 -8.20
C TYR A 171 -12.23 -3.83 -7.16
N THR A 172 -13.54 -3.88 -7.38
CA THR A 172 -14.53 -3.33 -6.45
C THR A 172 -14.59 -4.18 -5.18
N ASP A 173 -14.68 -5.49 -5.33
CA ASP A 173 -14.68 -6.44 -4.19
C ASP A 173 -13.36 -6.41 -3.44
N ALA A 174 -12.24 -6.32 -4.16
CA ALA A 174 -10.92 -6.16 -3.56
C ALA A 174 -10.81 -4.87 -2.74
N LEU A 175 -11.31 -3.74 -3.26
CA LEU A 175 -11.32 -2.46 -2.56
C LEU A 175 -12.16 -2.52 -1.28
N LYS A 176 -13.34 -3.15 -1.33
CA LYS A 176 -14.21 -3.36 -0.15
C LYS A 176 -13.52 -4.20 0.91
N LEU A 177 -12.92 -5.35 0.53
CA LEU A 177 -12.22 -6.21 1.48
C LEU A 177 -11.01 -5.50 2.09
N GLY A 178 -10.25 -4.75 1.30
CA GLY A 178 -9.16 -3.91 1.79
C GLY A 178 -9.64 -2.85 2.79
N THR A 179 -10.72 -2.13 2.46
CA THR A 179 -11.30 -1.11 3.34
C THR A 179 -11.83 -1.72 4.64
N ALA A 180 -12.50 -2.87 4.58
CA ALA A 180 -12.96 -3.59 5.75
C ALA A 180 -11.79 -4.06 6.64
N ALA A 181 -10.70 -4.58 6.05
CA ALA A 181 -9.52 -5.04 6.79
C ALA A 181 -8.79 -3.87 7.48
N GLY A 182 -8.60 -2.75 6.80
CA GLY A 182 -8.03 -1.53 7.38
C GLY A 182 -8.89 -0.97 8.51
N GLY A 183 -10.20 -0.87 8.30
CA GLY A 183 -11.17 -0.43 9.32
C GLY A 183 -11.19 -1.35 10.53
N ALA A 184 -11.21 -2.67 10.32
CA ALA A 184 -11.19 -3.65 11.41
C ALA A 184 -9.92 -3.54 12.28
N THR A 185 -8.76 -3.31 11.67
CA THR A 185 -7.52 -3.07 12.42
C THR A 185 -7.59 -1.75 13.19
N THR A 186 -8.12 -0.68 12.58
CA THR A 186 -8.31 0.61 13.27
C THR A 186 -9.21 0.50 14.52
N PHE A 187 -10.18 -0.41 14.52
CA PHE A 187 -11.13 -0.63 15.62
C PHE A 187 -10.69 -1.72 16.59
N SER A 188 -9.51 -2.33 16.39
CA SER A 188 -8.92 -3.35 17.24
C SER A 188 -7.72 -2.81 18.03
N GLU A 189 -7.33 -3.48 19.12
CA GLU A 189 -6.11 -3.14 19.88
C GLU A 189 -4.82 -3.54 19.12
N GLY A 190 -4.92 -4.52 18.23
CA GLY A 190 -3.87 -5.00 17.36
C GLY A 190 -4.42 -5.25 15.96
N LEU A 191 -3.76 -6.10 15.17
CA LEU A 191 -4.26 -6.49 13.86
C LEU A 191 -5.61 -7.20 13.98
N ALA A 192 -6.54 -6.89 13.06
CA ALA A 192 -7.89 -7.43 13.10
C ALA A 192 -7.94 -8.94 12.84
N GLU A 193 -8.86 -9.61 13.53
CA GLU A 193 -9.22 -10.99 13.24
C GLU A 193 -10.22 -11.07 12.07
N ARG A 194 -10.23 -12.20 11.37
CA ARG A 194 -11.09 -12.45 10.21
C ARG A 194 -12.57 -12.16 10.48
N ALA A 195 -13.07 -12.56 11.65
CA ALA A 195 -14.48 -12.35 12.01
C ALA A 195 -14.89 -10.87 12.03
N GLU A 196 -13.99 -9.98 12.48
CA GLU A 196 -14.23 -8.54 12.49
C GLU A 196 -14.19 -7.95 11.08
N ILE A 197 -13.25 -8.42 10.25
CA ILE A 197 -13.19 -8.02 8.83
C ILE A 197 -14.49 -8.40 8.11
N ASP A 198 -14.95 -9.65 8.28
CA ASP A 198 -16.20 -10.13 7.66
C ASP A 198 -17.43 -9.34 8.13
N ARG A 199 -17.46 -8.96 9.43
CA ARG A 199 -18.53 -8.11 9.98
C ARG A 199 -18.55 -6.71 9.34
N LEU A 200 -17.37 -6.10 9.15
CA LEU A 200 -17.28 -4.77 8.54
C LEU A 200 -17.51 -4.78 7.04
N LEU A 201 -17.12 -5.86 6.35
CA LEU A 201 -17.37 -6.02 4.93
C LEU A 201 -18.87 -5.94 4.58
N LEU A 202 -19.75 -6.36 5.51
CA LEU A 202 -21.21 -6.24 5.34
C LEU A 202 -21.73 -4.80 5.37
N GLN A 203 -20.90 -3.82 5.74
CA GLN A 203 -21.26 -2.40 5.76
C GLN A 203 -20.96 -1.70 4.41
N LEU A 204 -20.18 -2.32 3.54
CA LEU A 204 -19.67 -1.79 2.28
C LEU A 204 -20.36 -2.44 1.07
#